data_3135e72930be87e8c08245a7791c1a73
#
_entry.id   3135e72930be87e8c08245a7791c1a73
#
_cell.length_a   1.000
_cell.length_b   1.000
_cell.length_c   1.000
_cell.angle_alpha   90.00
_cell.angle_beta   90.00
_cell.angle_gamma   90.00
#
_symmetry.space_group_name_H-M   'P 1'
#
loop_
_entity.id
_entity.type
_entity.pdbx_description
1 polymer ?
#
loop_
_entity_poly.entity_id
_entity_poly.type
_entity_poly.pdbx_seq_one_letter_code
_entity_poly.pdbx_strand_id
1 'polypeptide(L)'
;MSNPKYKRVVLKLSGEALAGAEGFGINPAVIKSIAEQVKEVAELDVEVAVVVGGGNIWRGKIGSEMGMDRANADYMGMLATVMNSLALQDSLEQLGIETRVQTSIEMRQIAEPYIRRRAIRHLEKKRVVIFAAGTGNPYFSTDTTAALRAAEIEAEVILMAKNNVDGVYNADPAKDKNAVKYDQLTYLDVLNEGLEVMDSTASSLCMDNNIPLMVFSLMEKGNIKRVVMGESLGTIVRGK
;
A
#
# COMPACT_ATOMS: atom_id res chain seq x y z
N MET A 1 15.48 -19.75 13.55
CA MET A 1 14.44 -18.73 13.31
C MET A 1 13.50 -19.28 12.24
N SER A 2 12.19 -19.15 12.38
CA SER A 2 11.23 -19.57 11.35
C SER A 2 11.43 -18.72 10.08
N ASN A 3 11.31 -19.33 8.90
CA ASN A 3 11.39 -18.60 7.64
C ASN A 3 10.15 -17.73 7.45
N PRO A 4 10.26 -16.56 6.78
CA PRO A 4 9.11 -15.79 6.38
C PRO A 4 8.12 -16.62 5.56
N LYS A 5 6.82 -16.39 5.76
CA LYS A 5 5.76 -17.06 5.00
C LYS A 5 5.72 -16.60 3.54
N TYR A 6 6.09 -15.35 3.29
CA TYR A 6 6.05 -14.72 1.98
C TYR A 6 7.45 -14.25 1.57
N LYS A 7 7.82 -14.49 0.32
CA LYS A 7 9.10 -14.08 -0.26
C LYS A 7 9.04 -12.71 -0.93
N ARG A 8 7.90 -12.37 -1.56
CA ARG A 8 7.68 -11.10 -2.24
C ARG A 8 6.33 -10.52 -1.85
N VAL A 9 6.34 -9.31 -1.33
CA VAL A 9 5.15 -8.64 -0.80
C VAL A 9 4.98 -7.25 -1.40
N VAL A 10 3.73 -6.80 -1.54
CA VAL A 10 3.39 -5.39 -1.78
C VAL A 10 2.80 -4.82 -0.51
N LEU A 11 3.47 -3.87 0.10
CA LEU A 11 2.95 -3.10 1.22
C LEU A 11 2.20 -1.87 0.69
N LYS A 12 0.90 -1.82 0.91
CA LYS A 12 0.08 -0.66 0.57
C LYS A 12 -0.16 0.21 1.79
N LEU A 13 0.22 1.47 1.67
CA LEU A 13 0.05 2.50 2.70
C LEU A 13 -0.91 3.59 2.20
N SER A 14 -1.85 4.02 3.04
CA SER A 14 -2.62 5.23 2.73
C SER A 14 -1.73 6.47 2.91
N GLY A 15 -1.94 7.51 2.09
CA GLY A 15 -1.23 8.77 2.30
C GLY A 15 -1.50 9.36 3.69
N GLU A 16 -2.72 9.23 4.19
CA GLU A 16 -3.11 9.69 5.53
C GLU A 16 -2.26 9.07 6.66
N ALA A 17 -1.75 7.84 6.44
CA ALA A 17 -0.84 7.21 7.38
C ALA A 17 0.45 8.03 7.60
N LEU A 18 0.85 8.86 6.61
CA LEU A 18 2.09 9.63 6.65
C LEU A 18 1.93 11.01 7.28
N ALA A 19 0.69 11.49 7.45
CA ALA A 19 0.41 12.80 8.02
C ALA A 19 0.50 12.83 9.56
N GLY A 20 0.38 11.68 10.21
CA GLY A 20 0.30 11.61 11.67
C GLY A 20 -0.96 12.31 12.21
N ALA A 21 -0.86 12.85 13.42
CA ALA A 21 -1.99 13.50 14.11
C ALA A 21 -2.45 14.81 13.44
N GLU A 22 -1.61 15.44 12.64
CA GLU A 22 -1.92 16.69 11.95
C GLU A 22 -2.90 16.51 10.78
N GLY A 23 -3.02 15.28 10.26
CA GLY A 23 -3.97 14.94 9.19
C GLY A 23 -3.60 15.50 7.81
N PHE A 24 -2.52 16.28 7.68
CA PHE A 24 -2.04 16.89 6.44
C PHE A 24 -0.51 16.88 6.36
N GLY A 25 0.01 16.79 5.13
CA GLY A 25 1.45 16.84 4.88
C GLY A 25 2.17 15.53 5.21
N ILE A 26 3.46 15.61 5.42
CA ILE A 26 4.35 14.48 5.71
C ILE A 26 4.96 14.68 7.09
N ASN A 27 4.68 13.77 8.03
CA ASN A 27 5.25 13.81 9.37
C ASN A 27 6.57 12.99 9.41
N PRO A 28 7.72 13.64 9.68
CA PRO A 28 9.03 12.96 9.65
C PRO A 28 9.15 11.79 10.64
N ALA A 29 8.54 11.90 11.83
CA ALA A 29 8.58 10.83 12.82
C ALA A 29 7.79 9.61 12.39
N VAL A 30 6.64 9.82 11.73
CA VAL A 30 5.81 8.74 11.18
C VAL A 30 6.54 8.06 10.02
N ILE A 31 7.10 8.82 9.08
CA ILE A 31 7.88 8.26 7.96
C ILE A 31 9.02 7.40 8.50
N LYS A 32 9.77 7.90 9.49
CA LYS A 32 10.86 7.15 10.12
C LYS A 32 10.36 5.85 10.75
N SER A 33 9.25 5.89 11.48
CA SER A 33 8.67 4.69 12.09
C SER A 33 8.24 3.64 11.06
N ILE A 34 7.67 4.08 9.92
CA ILE A 34 7.31 3.19 8.81
C ILE A 34 8.58 2.62 8.16
N ALA A 35 9.59 3.44 7.91
CA ALA A 35 10.87 3.00 7.35
C ALA A 35 11.57 1.96 8.23
N GLU A 36 11.54 2.13 9.57
CA GLU A 36 12.06 1.15 10.53
C GLU A 36 11.33 -0.20 10.40
N GLN A 37 10.00 -0.21 10.29
CA GLN A 37 9.23 -1.44 10.11
C GLN A 37 9.48 -2.11 8.74
N VAL A 38 9.63 -1.33 7.66
CA VAL A 38 9.99 -1.85 6.33
C VAL A 38 11.39 -2.47 6.36
N LYS A 39 12.34 -1.80 7.03
CA LYS A 39 13.70 -2.33 7.24
C LYS A 39 13.67 -3.70 7.92
N GLU A 40 12.90 -3.84 9.02
CA GLU A 40 12.79 -5.11 9.73
C GLU A 40 12.33 -6.28 8.83
N VAL A 41 11.49 -6.00 7.83
CA VAL A 41 11.04 -6.99 6.85
C VAL A 41 12.10 -7.26 5.77
N ALA A 42 12.75 -6.21 5.27
CA ALA A 42 13.80 -6.35 4.26
C ALA A 42 15.00 -7.17 4.80
N GLU A 43 15.33 -7.01 6.08
CA GLU A 43 16.37 -7.79 6.77
C GLU A 43 16.04 -9.29 6.95
N LEU A 44 14.79 -9.70 6.71
CA LEU A 44 14.37 -11.10 6.67
C LEU A 44 14.56 -11.77 5.29
N ASP A 45 15.28 -11.13 4.37
CA ASP A 45 15.44 -11.58 2.97
C ASP A 45 14.14 -11.58 2.16
N VAL A 46 13.14 -10.79 2.58
CA VAL A 46 11.88 -10.59 1.87
C VAL A 46 12.03 -9.48 0.84
N GLU A 47 11.50 -9.70 -0.34
CA GLU A 47 11.42 -8.71 -1.42
C GLU A 47 10.23 -7.78 -1.18
N VAL A 48 10.50 -6.52 -0.84
CA VAL A 48 9.48 -5.56 -0.44
C VAL A 48 9.24 -4.51 -1.53
N ALA A 49 8.04 -4.49 -2.06
CA ALA A 49 7.54 -3.38 -2.85
C ALA A 49 6.54 -2.55 -2.01
N VAL A 50 6.54 -1.24 -2.19
CA VAL A 50 5.65 -0.31 -1.48
C VAL A 50 4.81 0.47 -2.48
N VAL A 51 3.52 0.61 -2.21
CA VAL A 51 2.61 1.52 -2.90
C VAL A 51 2.05 2.49 -1.87
N VAL A 52 2.25 3.77 -2.07
CA VAL A 52 1.80 4.81 -1.13
C VAL A 52 0.78 5.74 -1.77
N GLY A 53 -0.30 6.05 -1.03
CA GLY A 53 -1.31 7.01 -1.46
C GLY A 53 -0.84 8.47 -1.31
N GLY A 54 -1.61 9.41 -1.88
CA GLY A 54 -1.35 10.86 -1.83
C GLY A 54 -2.33 11.66 -0.97
N GLY A 55 -3.28 10.98 -0.29
CA GLY A 55 -4.42 11.62 0.38
C GLY A 55 -4.09 12.55 1.55
N ASN A 56 -2.86 12.50 2.07
CA ASN A 56 -2.34 13.47 3.07
C ASN A 56 -1.98 14.84 2.47
N ILE A 57 -1.79 14.91 1.17
CA ILE A 57 -1.40 16.16 0.46
C ILE A 57 -2.54 16.60 -0.45
N TRP A 58 -3.13 15.68 -1.23
CA TRP A 58 -4.17 16.00 -2.19
C TRP A 58 -5.11 14.83 -2.42
N ARG A 59 -6.42 15.13 -2.48
CA ARG A 59 -7.47 14.17 -2.85
C ARG A 59 -8.17 14.62 -4.12
N GLY A 60 -8.03 13.86 -5.20
CA GLY A 60 -8.65 14.16 -6.49
C GLY A 60 -10.17 14.35 -6.42
N LYS A 61 -10.87 13.56 -5.57
CA LYS A 61 -12.30 13.70 -5.34
C LYS A 61 -12.67 15.10 -4.83
N ILE A 62 -11.95 15.62 -3.84
CA ILE A 62 -12.20 16.97 -3.29
C ILE A 62 -11.95 18.03 -4.37
N GLY A 63 -10.86 17.92 -5.14
CA GLY A 63 -10.60 18.83 -6.25
C GLY A 63 -11.74 18.85 -7.27
N SER A 64 -12.27 17.69 -7.63
CA SER A 64 -13.40 17.57 -8.54
C SER A 64 -14.70 18.19 -7.97
N GLU A 65 -14.97 18.02 -6.67
CA GLU A 65 -16.10 18.65 -5.97
C GLU A 65 -15.97 20.18 -5.93
N MET A 66 -14.75 20.72 -5.96
CA MET A 66 -14.46 22.16 -6.09
C MET A 66 -14.55 22.68 -7.53
N GLY A 67 -14.96 21.86 -8.50
CA GLY A 67 -15.13 22.24 -9.90
C GLY A 67 -13.88 22.06 -10.77
N MET A 68 -12.82 21.43 -10.26
CA MET A 68 -11.66 21.07 -11.09
C MET A 68 -12.01 19.94 -12.05
N ASP A 69 -11.35 19.92 -13.21
CA ASP A 69 -11.36 18.75 -14.07
C ASP A 69 -10.83 17.52 -13.31
N ARG A 70 -11.57 16.42 -13.39
CA ARG A 70 -11.26 15.20 -12.62
C ARG A 70 -9.88 14.63 -12.95
N ALA A 71 -9.50 14.63 -14.24
CA ALA A 71 -8.22 14.09 -14.64
C ALA A 71 -7.06 14.94 -14.08
N ASN A 72 -7.19 16.27 -14.10
CA ASN A 72 -6.21 17.17 -13.51
C ASN A 72 -6.11 16.99 -12.00
N ALA A 73 -7.24 16.84 -11.30
CA ALA A 73 -7.26 16.59 -9.87
C ALA A 73 -6.59 15.24 -9.50
N ASP A 74 -6.80 14.21 -10.32
CA ASP A 74 -6.16 12.91 -10.13
C ASP A 74 -4.64 12.96 -10.43
N TYR A 75 -4.20 13.72 -11.44
CA TYR A 75 -2.75 13.95 -11.67
C TYR A 75 -2.09 14.65 -10.48
N MET A 76 -2.73 15.62 -9.85
CA MET A 76 -2.22 16.23 -8.62
C MET A 76 -2.08 15.19 -7.51
N GLY A 77 -3.05 14.29 -7.35
CA GLY A 77 -2.95 13.16 -6.43
C GLY A 77 -1.79 12.22 -6.75
N MET A 78 -1.52 11.95 -8.02
CA MET A 78 -0.37 11.15 -8.45
C MET A 78 0.95 11.85 -8.09
N LEU A 79 1.08 13.16 -8.29
CA LEU A 79 2.26 13.93 -7.87
C LEU A 79 2.43 13.91 -6.35
N ALA A 80 1.35 13.96 -5.58
CA ALA A 80 1.39 13.81 -4.13
C ALA A 80 1.99 12.46 -3.71
N THR A 81 1.65 11.36 -4.43
CA THR A 81 2.27 10.05 -4.17
C THR A 81 3.78 10.05 -4.43
N VAL A 82 4.25 10.82 -5.42
CA VAL A 82 5.70 10.96 -5.69
C VAL A 82 6.40 11.63 -4.53
N MET A 83 5.85 12.72 -3.98
CA MET A 83 6.40 13.38 -2.80
C MET A 83 6.53 12.42 -1.61
N ASN A 84 5.47 11.67 -1.32
CA ASN A 84 5.47 10.66 -0.27
C ASN A 84 6.51 9.56 -0.50
N SER A 85 6.66 9.12 -1.76
CA SER A 85 7.62 8.08 -2.14
C SER A 85 9.07 8.52 -1.94
N LEU A 86 9.39 9.77 -2.30
CA LEU A 86 10.72 10.34 -2.10
C LEU A 86 11.05 10.50 -0.62
N ALA A 87 10.08 10.94 0.20
CA ALA A 87 10.28 11.05 1.65
C ALA A 87 10.52 9.67 2.30
N LEU A 88 9.79 8.64 1.86
CA LEU A 88 10.01 7.28 2.36
C LEU A 88 11.34 6.70 1.86
N GLN A 89 11.72 6.94 0.61
CA GLN A 89 13.03 6.55 0.07
C GLN A 89 14.16 7.13 0.90
N ASP A 90 14.16 8.44 1.12
CA ASP A 90 15.19 9.12 1.90
C ASP A 90 15.31 8.51 3.31
N SER A 91 14.18 8.28 3.98
CA SER A 91 14.18 7.69 5.31
C SER A 91 14.71 6.23 5.33
N LEU A 92 14.41 5.43 4.32
CA LEU A 92 14.94 4.06 4.18
C LEU A 92 16.44 4.06 3.90
N GLU A 93 16.92 4.96 3.02
CA GLU A 93 18.33 5.08 2.68
C GLU A 93 19.16 5.59 3.87
N GLN A 94 18.61 6.49 4.72
CA GLN A 94 19.21 6.87 6.00
C GLN A 94 19.36 5.69 6.96
N LEU A 95 18.49 4.67 6.88
CA LEU A 95 18.58 3.44 7.65
C LEU A 95 19.47 2.35 7.01
N GLY A 96 20.13 2.69 5.87
CA GLY A 96 21.02 1.78 5.14
C GLY A 96 20.31 0.79 4.21
N ILE A 97 19.02 1.00 3.90
CA ILE A 97 18.25 0.14 2.99
C ILE A 97 18.29 0.72 1.57
N GLU A 98 18.93 0.01 0.63
CA GLU A 98 18.90 0.40 -0.78
C GLU A 98 17.47 0.47 -1.30
N THR A 99 17.04 1.62 -1.77
CA THR A 99 15.66 1.87 -2.20
C THR A 99 15.62 2.46 -3.61
N ARG A 100 14.59 2.13 -4.38
CA ARG A 100 14.34 2.70 -5.72
C ARG A 100 12.90 3.14 -5.84
N VAL A 101 12.70 4.42 -6.18
CA VAL A 101 11.38 4.93 -6.57
C VAL A 101 11.22 4.76 -8.07
N GLN A 102 10.11 4.15 -8.49
CA GLN A 102 9.72 4.03 -9.89
C GLN A 102 8.37 4.69 -10.12
N THR A 103 8.29 5.58 -11.10
CA THR A 103 7.10 6.37 -11.40
C THR A 103 6.42 5.92 -12.68
N SER A 104 5.08 5.89 -12.67
CA SER A 104 4.27 5.61 -13.85
C SER A 104 4.18 6.79 -14.83
N ILE A 105 4.46 8.01 -14.35
CA ILE A 105 4.61 9.22 -15.16
C ILE A 105 6.10 9.53 -15.26
N GLU A 106 6.62 9.71 -16.48
CA GLU A 106 8.05 9.98 -16.67
C GLU A 106 8.50 11.29 -16.02
N MET A 107 9.46 11.18 -15.10
CA MET A 107 10.14 12.31 -14.46
C MET A 107 11.58 11.91 -14.10
N ARG A 108 12.37 11.60 -15.13
CA ARG A 108 13.68 10.94 -15.05
C ARG A 108 14.70 11.64 -14.15
N GLN A 109 14.55 12.94 -13.93
CA GLN A 109 15.43 13.70 -13.02
C GLN A 109 15.13 13.42 -11.55
N ILE A 110 13.97 12.83 -11.23
CA ILE A 110 13.46 12.63 -9.87
C ILE A 110 13.46 11.16 -9.51
N ALA A 111 12.95 10.30 -10.41
CA ALA A 111 12.78 8.88 -10.17
C ALA A 111 12.87 8.06 -11.45
N GLU A 112 13.11 6.76 -11.33
CA GLU A 112 13.17 5.87 -12.49
C GLU A 112 11.79 5.72 -13.13
N PRO A 113 11.68 5.68 -14.49
CA PRO A 113 10.46 5.24 -15.15
C PRO A 113 10.13 3.79 -14.75
N TYR A 114 8.85 3.52 -14.46
CA TYR A 114 8.41 2.16 -14.17
C TYR A 114 8.60 1.24 -15.39
N ILE A 115 9.37 0.19 -15.20
CA ILE A 115 9.53 -0.91 -16.15
C ILE A 115 9.47 -2.21 -15.35
N ARG A 116 8.46 -3.06 -15.60
CA ARG A 116 8.22 -4.30 -14.86
C ARG A 116 9.49 -5.13 -14.59
N ARG A 117 10.26 -5.43 -15.64
CA ARG A 117 11.50 -6.23 -15.50
C ARG A 117 12.55 -5.54 -14.63
N ARG A 118 12.62 -4.23 -14.64
CA ARG A 118 13.54 -3.46 -13.80
C ARG A 118 13.10 -3.50 -12.34
N ALA A 119 11.80 -3.38 -12.06
CA ALA A 119 11.26 -3.52 -10.71
C ALA A 119 11.60 -4.91 -10.13
N ILE A 120 11.33 -5.99 -10.87
CA ILE A 120 11.67 -7.35 -10.46
C ILE A 120 13.18 -7.47 -10.20
N ARG A 121 14.02 -6.93 -11.08
CA ARG A 121 15.48 -6.98 -10.90
C ARG A 121 15.97 -6.23 -9.66
N HIS A 122 15.31 -5.13 -9.27
CA HIS A 122 15.62 -4.45 -8.01
C HIS A 122 15.23 -5.30 -6.81
N LEU A 123 14.03 -5.90 -6.81
CA LEU A 123 13.54 -6.78 -5.75
C LEU A 123 14.46 -8.01 -5.57
N GLU A 124 14.86 -8.67 -6.66
CA GLU A 124 15.83 -9.79 -6.63
C GLU A 124 17.19 -9.38 -6.04
N LYS A 125 17.57 -8.11 -6.17
CA LYS A 125 18.77 -7.54 -5.52
C LYS A 125 18.52 -7.06 -4.10
N LYS A 126 17.39 -7.43 -3.51
CA LYS A 126 16.98 -7.06 -2.15
C LYS A 126 16.88 -5.55 -1.91
N ARG A 127 16.57 -4.79 -2.96
CA ARG A 127 16.23 -3.38 -2.87
C ARG A 127 14.75 -3.23 -2.60
N VAL A 128 14.40 -2.30 -1.74
CA VAL A 128 13.00 -1.87 -1.61
C VAL A 128 12.62 -1.07 -2.86
N VAL A 129 11.48 -1.41 -3.46
CA VAL A 129 10.95 -0.66 -4.62
C VAL A 129 9.69 0.08 -4.18
N ILE A 130 9.64 1.39 -4.43
CA ILE A 130 8.46 2.20 -4.16
C ILE A 130 7.83 2.61 -5.48
N PHE A 131 6.58 2.22 -5.69
CA PHE A 131 5.82 2.59 -6.89
C PHE A 131 5.05 3.88 -6.66
N ALA A 132 5.37 4.90 -7.44
CA ALA A 132 4.81 6.24 -7.37
C ALA A 132 4.02 6.60 -8.63
N ALA A 133 3.26 7.68 -8.55
CA ALA A 133 2.35 8.17 -9.60
C ALA A 133 1.24 7.18 -9.99
N GLY A 134 0.81 6.34 -9.06
CA GLY A 134 -0.32 5.44 -9.25
C GLY A 134 -0.16 4.50 -10.45
N THR A 135 -1.21 4.34 -11.25
CA THR A 135 -1.17 3.64 -12.53
C THR A 135 -0.61 4.50 -13.67
N GLY A 136 -0.43 5.81 -13.45
CA GLY A 136 -0.14 6.79 -14.50
C GLY A 136 -1.39 7.29 -15.24
N ASN A 137 -2.57 6.75 -14.92
CA ASN A 137 -3.84 7.10 -15.55
C ASN A 137 -4.83 7.65 -14.51
N PRO A 138 -5.56 8.73 -14.83
CA PRO A 138 -6.66 9.21 -14.00
C PRO A 138 -7.73 8.13 -13.78
N TYR A 139 -8.62 8.37 -12.81
CA TYR A 139 -9.76 7.52 -12.44
C TYR A 139 -9.43 6.23 -11.68
N PHE A 140 -8.15 5.88 -11.52
CA PHE A 140 -7.74 4.72 -10.75
C PHE A 140 -7.26 5.10 -9.34
N SER A 141 -7.59 4.26 -8.38
CA SER A 141 -7.21 4.45 -6.99
C SER A 141 -5.80 3.93 -6.68
N THR A 142 -5.33 4.21 -5.47
CA THR A 142 -4.11 3.59 -4.92
C THR A 142 -4.29 2.09 -4.69
N ASP A 143 -5.51 1.62 -4.38
CA ASP A 143 -5.81 0.20 -4.20
C ASP A 143 -5.69 -0.54 -5.52
N THR A 144 -6.27 0.01 -6.60
CA THR A 144 -6.10 -0.52 -7.96
C THR A 144 -4.61 -0.55 -8.36
N THR A 145 -3.85 0.48 -7.99
CA THR A 145 -2.40 0.50 -8.24
C THR A 145 -1.69 -0.64 -7.52
N ALA A 146 -2.00 -0.87 -6.24
CA ALA A 146 -1.39 -1.94 -5.47
C ALA A 146 -1.70 -3.33 -6.07
N ALA A 147 -2.95 -3.56 -6.47
CA ALA A 147 -3.37 -4.80 -7.13
C ALA A 147 -2.63 -5.02 -8.48
N LEU A 148 -2.56 -3.97 -9.33
CA LEU A 148 -1.86 -4.04 -10.61
C LEU A 148 -0.38 -4.34 -10.43
N ARG A 149 0.30 -3.60 -9.55
CA ARG A 149 1.73 -3.80 -9.30
C ARG A 149 2.00 -5.17 -8.68
N ALA A 150 1.15 -5.65 -7.77
CA ALA A 150 1.28 -6.99 -7.21
C ALA A 150 1.21 -8.09 -8.28
N ALA A 151 0.25 -7.99 -9.20
CA ALA A 151 0.14 -8.91 -10.33
C ALA A 151 1.38 -8.86 -11.25
N GLU A 152 1.82 -7.65 -11.61
CA GLU A 152 2.94 -7.43 -12.53
C GLU A 152 4.29 -7.95 -11.99
N ILE A 153 4.55 -7.80 -10.70
CA ILE A 153 5.79 -8.26 -10.06
C ILE A 153 5.67 -9.65 -9.45
N GLU A 154 4.54 -10.33 -9.61
CA GLU A 154 4.28 -11.66 -9.06
C GLU A 154 4.42 -11.69 -7.53
N ALA A 155 3.82 -10.72 -6.85
CA ALA A 155 3.80 -10.68 -5.40
C ALA A 155 2.88 -11.77 -4.82
N GLU A 156 3.29 -12.38 -3.71
CA GLU A 156 2.56 -13.47 -3.07
C GLU A 156 1.41 -12.96 -2.19
N VAL A 157 1.44 -11.70 -1.80
CA VAL A 157 0.41 -11.06 -0.95
C VAL A 157 0.47 -9.54 -1.06
N ILE A 158 -0.69 -8.90 -0.92
CA ILE A 158 -0.77 -7.46 -0.64
C ILE A 158 -1.00 -7.28 0.86
N LEU A 159 -0.14 -6.52 1.50
CA LEU A 159 -0.21 -6.12 2.91
C LEU A 159 -0.87 -4.74 2.98
N MET A 160 -2.15 -4.70 3.33
CA MET A 160 -2.92 -3.45 3.46
C MET A 160 -2.90 -2.98 4.91
N ALA A 161 -1.97 -2.11 5.21
CA ALA A 161 -1.84 -1.52 6.54
C ALA A 161 -2.82 -0.34 6.71
N LYS A 162 -3.74 -0.47 7.67
CA LYS A 162 -4.75 0.55 8.02
C LYS A 162 -4.37 1.25 9.32
N ASN A 163 -4.75 2.53 9.48
CA ASN A 163 -4.45 3.29 10.70
C ASN A 163 -5.49 3.09 11.79
N ASN A 164 -6.76 2.98 11.42
CA ASN A 164 -7.88 3.09 12.37
C ASN A 164 -8.57 1.75 12.66
N VAL A 165 -8.23 0.70 11.91
CA VAL A 165 -8.84 -0.62 12.07
C VAL A 165 -7.76 -1.71 11.94
N ASP A 166 -7.97 -2.82 12.61
CA ASP A 166 -7.06 -3.96 12.64
C ASP A 166 -7.51 -5.13 11.75
N GLY A 167 -8.51 -4.91 10.90
CA GLY A 167 -9.08 -5.91 9.99
C GLY A 167 -10.32 -5.40 9.27
N VAL A 168 -11.08 -6.32 8.70
CA VAL A 168 -12.37 -6.07 8.05
C VAL A 168 -13.50 -6.46 9.00
N TYR A 169 -14.51 -5.60 9.08
CA TYR A 169 -15.66 -5.77 9.97
C TYR A 169 -16.96 -5.78 9.16
N ASN A 170 -18.00 -6.39 9.71
CA ASN A 170 -19.36 -6.39 9.13
C ASN A 170 -20.06 -5.03 9.23
N ALA A 171 -19.55 -4.12 10.07
CA ALA A 171 -20.01 -2.75 10.24
C ALA A 171 -18.83 -1.88 10.70
N ASP A 172 -18.97 -0.54 10.65
CA ASP A 172 -17.94 0.38 11.13
C ASP A 172 -17.78 0.26 12.67
N PRO A 173 -16.65 -0.25 13.18
CA PRO A 173 -16.45 -0.46 14.61
C PRO A 173 -16.40 0.87 15.40
N ALA A 174 -16.16 2.00 14.75
CA ALA A 174 -16.22 3.31 15.39
C ALA A 174 -17.66 3.77 15.65
N LYS A 175 -18.63 3.25 14.90
CA LYS A 175 -20.06 3.62 15.01
C LYS A 175 -20.92 2.53 15.66
N ASP A 176 -20.58 1.27 15.41
CA ASP A 176 -21.31 0.12 15.94
C ASP A 176 -20.42 -0.72 16.87
N LYS A 177 -20.76 -0.70 18.16
CA LYS A 177 -20.05 -1.47 19.19
C LYS A 177 -20.21 -3.00 19.04
N ASN A 178 -21.20 -3.46 18.25
CA ASN A 178 -21.45 -4.88 17.96
C ASN A 178 -20.78 -5.31 16.66
N ALA A 179 -19.98 -4.44 16.01
CA ALA A 179 -19.24 -4.79 14.83
C ALA A 179 -18.31 -6.00 15.10
N VAL A 180 -18.42 -7.01 14.26
CA VAL A 180 -17.64 -8.25 14.36
C VAL A 180 -16.58 -8.26 13.27
N LYS A 181 -15.33 -8.52 13.69
CA LYS A 181 -14.21 -8.67 12.78
C LYS A 181 -14.24 -10.05 12.11
N TYR A 182 -13.98 -10.07 10.81
CA TYR A 182 -13.76 -11.30 10.07
C TYR A 182 -12.29 -11.73 10.18
N ASP A 183 -12.05 -13.02 10.43
CA ASP A 183 -10.71 -13.59 10.33
C ASP A 183 -10.32 -13.86 8.87
N GLN A 184 -11.29 -14.29 8.07
CA GLN A 184 -11.11 -14.62 6.66
C GLN A 184 -12.37 -14.29 5.85
N LEU A 185 -12.15 -13.79 4.62
CA LEU A 185 -13.19 -13.50 3.62
C LEU A 185 -12.74 -14.01 2.24
N THR A 186 -13.69 -14.26 1.38
CA THR A 186 -13.43 -14.35 -0.06
C THR A 186 -13.63 -12.99 -0.71
N TYR A 187 -13.04 -12.75 -1.89
CA TYR A 187 -13.32 -11.53 -2.65
C TYR A 187 -14.79 -11.41 -3.04
N LEU A 188 -15.46 -12.54 -3.24
CA LEU A 188 -16.91 -12.57 -3.51
C LEU A 188 -17.72 -12.11 -2.29
N ASP A 189 -17.32 -12.50 -1.08
CA ASP A 189 -17.97 -12.02 0.15
C ASP A 189 -17.81 -10.50 0.26
N VAL A 190 -16.60 -9.98 0.03
CA VAL A 190 -16.33 -8.53 0.04
C VAL A 190 -17.24 -7.79 -0.94
N LEU A 191 -17.38 -8.28 -2.17
CA LEU A 191 -18.20 -7.65 -3.21
C LEU A 191 -19.70 -7.78 -2.92
N ASN A 192 -20.16 -8.96 -2.47
CA ASN A 192 -21.58 -9.23 -2.22
C ASN A 192 -22.11 -8.49 -0.99
N GLU A 193 -21.30 -8.38 0.06
CA GLU A 193 -21.67 -7.71 1.30
C GLU A 193 -21.35 -6.20 1.26
N GLY A 194 -20.72 -5.71 0.18
CA GLY A 194 -20.34 -4.30 0.02
C GLY A 194 -19.34 -3.82 1.07
N LEU A 195 -18.42 -4.69 1.51
CA LEU A 195 -17.45 -4.36 2.54
C LEU A 195 -16.39 -3.39 2.02
N GLU A 196 -16.11 -2.33 2.78
CA GLU A 196 -15.13 -1.28 2.40
C GLU A 196 -13.68 -1.71 2.67
N VAL A 197 -13.20 -2.73 1.97
CA VAL A 197 -11.83 -3.21 2.06
C VAL A 197 -10.93 -2.44 1.09
N MET A 198 -11.26 -2.55 -0.20
CA MET A 198 -10.66 -1.85 -1.34
C MET A 198 -11.72 -1.61 -2.41
N ASP A 199 -11.41 -0.78 -3.40
CA ASP A 199 -12.38 -0.57 -4.49
C ASP A 199 -12.63 -1.85 -5.31
N SER A 200 -13.77 -1.88 -6.02
CA SER A 200 -14.21 -3.06 -6.77
C SER A 200 -13.26 -3.46 -7.89
N THR A 201 -12.61 -2.49 -8.54
CA THR A 201 -11.61 -2.74 -9.60
C THR A 201 -10.40 -3.47 -9.02
N ALA A 202 -9.89 -3.02 -7.88
CA ALA A 202 -8.78 -3.66 -7.18
C ALA A 202 -9.16 -5.06 -6.70
N SER A 203 -10.37 -5.21 -6.13
CA SER A 203 -10.89 -6.51 -5.66
C SER A 203 -11.01 -7.53 -6.79
N SER A 204 -11.57 -7.12 -7.94
CA SER A 204 -11.67 -7.98 -9.13
C SER A 204 -10.30 -8.38 -9.66
N LEU A 205 -9.36 -7.43 -9.74
CA LEU A 205 -8.01 -7.70 -10.23
C LEU A 205 -7.25 -8.70 -9.32
N CYS A 206 -7.38 -8.56 -8.00
CA CYS A 206 -6.81 -9.50 -7.05
C CYS A 206 -7.45 -10.88 -7.14
N MET A 207 -8.78 -10.94 -7.28
CA MET A 207 -9.53 -12.18 -7.44
C MET A 207 -9.09 -12.94 -8.69
N ASP A 208 -9.04 -12.27 -9.85
CA ASP A 208 -8.69 -12.88 -11.14
C ASP A 208 -7.24 -13.40 -11.17
N ASN A 209 -6.35 -12.77 -10.41
CA ASN A 209 -4.93 -13.16 -10.34
C ASN A 209 -4.59 -14.00 -9.09
N ASN A 210 -5.59 -14.40 -8.29
CA ASN A 210 -5.41 -15.16 -7.06
C ASN A 210 -4.42 -14.54 -6.07
N ILE A 211 -4.39 -13.21 -5.97
CA ILE A 211 -3.51 -12.49 -5.05
C ILE A 211 -4.24 -12.31 -3.71
N PRO A 212 -3.75 -12.90 -2.61
CA PRO A 212 -4.35 -12.68 -1.30
C PRO A 212 -4.05 -11.27 -0.79
N LEU A 213 -4.98 -10.74 0.00
CA LEU A 213 -4.88 -9.46 0.68
C LEU A 213 -4.94 -9.68 2.18
N MET A 214 -3.99 -9.13 2.93
CA MET A 214 -4.00 -9.10 4.39
C MET A 214 -4.28 -7.69 4.88
N VAL A 215 -5.38 -7.48 5.57
CA VAL A 215 -5.78 -6.19 6.17
C VAL A 215 -5.45 -6.22 7.66
N PHE A 216 -4.65 -5.29 8.14
CA PHE A 216 -4.19 -5.24 9.53
C PHE A 216 -3.87 -3.81 9.99
N SER A 217 -3.68 -3.62 11.32
CA SER A 217 -3.31 -2.33 11.90
C SER A 217 -1.84 -1.98 11.69
N LEU A 218 -1.57 -0.77 11.18
CA LEU A 218 -0.22 -0.19 11.10
C LEU A 218 0.26 0.39 12.44
N MET A 219 -0.67 0.71 13.35
CA MET A 219 -0.37 1.46 14.58
C MET A 219 0.51 0.70 15.58
N GLU A 220 0.48 -0.61 15.56
CA GLU A 220 1.31 -1.44 16.40
C GLU A 220 2.64 -1.73 15.72
N LYS A 221 3.74 -1.30 16.35
CA LYS A 221 5.08 -1.57 15.85
C LYS A 221 5.35 -3.07 15.72
N GLY A 222 5.94 -3.45 14.58
CA GLY A 222 6.28 -4.82 14.26
C GLY A 222 5.16 -5.64 13.61
N ASN A 223 3.95 -5.10 13.46
CA ASN A 223 2.85 -5.84 12.81
C ASN A 223 3.16 -6.21 11.36
N ILE A 224 3.87 -5.38 10.60
CA ILE A 224 4.26 -5.72 9.22
C ILE A 224 5.11 -6.99 9.24
N LYS A 225 6.12 -7.05 10.11
CA LYS A 225 6.99 -8.22 10.28
C LYS A 225 6.21 -9.45 10.72
N ARG A 226 5.34 -9.32 11.73
CA ARG A 226 4.54 -10.44 12.26
C ARG A 226 3.64 -11.06 11.20
N VAL A 227 2.98 -10.21 10.38
CA VAL A 227 2.16 -10.66 9.24
C VAL A 227 3.01 -11.38 8.18
N VAL A 228 4.19 -10.85 7.85
CA VAL A 228 5.11 -11.48 6.90
C VAL A 228 5.61 -12.84 7.44
N MET A 229 5.78 -12.97 8.75
CA MET A 229 6.11 -14.25 9.40
C MET A 229 4.93 -15.23 9.48
N GLY A 230 3.72 -14.81 9.06
CA GLY A 230 2.54 -15.66 8.97
C GLY A 230 1.60 -15.61 10.18
N GLU A 231 1.76 -14.62 11.07
CA GLU A 231 0.81 -14.42 12.16
C GLU A 231 -0.53 -13.89 11.64
N SER A 232 -1.63 -14.39 12.20
CA SER A 232 -2.99 -13.94 11.85
C SER A 232 -3.37 -12.72 12.70
N LEU A 233 -2.94 -11.53 12.30
CA LEU A 233 -3.17 -10.28 13.06
C LEU A 233 -4.38 -9.47 12.57
N GLY A 234 -4.99 -9.88 11.48
CA GLY A 234 -6.06 -9.10 10.84
C GLY A 234 -7.01 -9.99 10.07
N THR A 235 -7.52 -9.49 8.96
CA THR A 235 -8.39 -10.23 8.07
C THR A 235 -7.65 -10.60 6.79
N ILE A 236 -7.66 -11.90 6.43
CA ILE A 236 -7.19 -12.34 5.11
C ILE A 236 -8.34 -12.40 4.13
N VAL A 237 -8.17 -11.75 2.96
CA VAL A 237 -9.09 -11.85 1.83
C VAL A 237 -8.39 -12.61 0.71
N ARG A 238 -9.04 -13.64 0.15
CA ARG A 238 -8.44 -14.48 -0.90
C ARG A 238 -9.49 -14.98 -1.90
N GLY A 239 -9.04 -15.55 -3.00
CA GLY A 239 -9.89 -16.38 -3.88
C GLY A 239 -10.48 -17.59 -3.14
N LYS A 240 -11.39 -18.30 -3.80
CA LYS A 240 -11.98 -19.54 -3.26
C LYS A 240 -10.94 -20.62 -3.09
#